data_7f6d5ce94d46857640782dbfbb9da995
#
_entry.id   7f6d5ce94d46857640782dbfbb9da995
#
_cell.length_a   1.000
_cell.length_b   1.000
_cell.length_c   1.000
_cell.angle_alpha   90.00
_cell.angle_beta   90.00
_cell.angle_gamma   90.00
#
_symmetry.space_group_name_H-M   'P 1'
#
loop_
_entity.id
_entity.type
_entity.pdbx_description
1 polymer ?
#
loop_
_entity_poly.entity_id
_entity_poly.type
_entity_poly.pdbx_seq_one_letter_code
_entity_poly.pdbx_strand_id
1 'polypeptide(L)'
;MSEVAREGRTIIFVSHNLDAVRRLCSHAVMLEQGRVAALGDTATVVAGYLSREYNRPFPGTRIPLAGAARTGTGAARFTAVTYRDGGRGTGNPCSEGPLEMALEIESDALREVRSLAVFLTEPYGTKVLNADTLHTGRSVTLQRGSNQVILRIPALHLIPGVYRVGLWLADPVQAQSISGAYDYIESAFEIEVAAGVGAISGAGGIVTCGVEIAELP
;
A
#
# COMPACT_ATOMS: atom_id res chain seq x y z
N MET A 1 -30.31 -13.25 1.55
CA MET A 1 -30.05 -13.09 0.09
C MET A 1 -30.08 -14.41 -0.67
N SER A 2 -29.66 -15.54 -0.08
CA SER A 2 -29.69 -16.87 -0.73
C SER A 2 -31.08 -17.45 -1.00
N GLU A 3 -32.12 -17.05 -0.28
CA GLU A 3 -33.51 -17.54 -0.50
C GLU A 3 -34.12 -16.88 -1.74
N VAL A 4 -33.93 -15.58 -1.95
CA VAL A 4 -34.54 -14.86 -3.08
C VAL A 4 -33.91 -15.27 -4.43
N ALA A 5 -32.63 -15.66 -4.43
CA ALA A 5 -31.96 -16.17 -5.63
C ALA A 5 -32.43 -17.56 -6.05
N ARG A 6 -32.98 -18.36 -5.11
CA ARG A 6 -33.57 -19.69 -5.39
C ARG A 6 -34.94 -19.65 -6.08
N GLU A 7 -35.61 -18.50 -6.05
CA GLU A 7 -36.88 -18.26 -6.72
C GLU A 7 -36.74 -17.88 -8.21
N GLY A 8 -35.56 -17.98 -8.80
CA GLY A 8 -35.33 -17.68 -10.22
C GLY A 8 -35.32 -16.17 -10.56
N ARG A 9 -35.20 -15.31 -9.57
CA ARG A 9 -35.13 -13.84 -9.78
C ARG A 9 -33.70 -13.37 -9.98
N THR A 10 -33.50 -12.48 -10.94
CA THR A 10 -32.22 -11.79 -11.12
C THR A 10 -32.09 -10.64 -10.12
N ILE A 11 -31.04 -10.65 -9.32
CA ILE A 11 -30.73 -9.59 -8.36
C ILE A 11 -29.54 -8.79 -8.88
N ILE A 12 -29.66 -7.48 -8.95
CA ILE A 12 -28.54 -6.57 -9.23
C ILE A 12 -28.12 -5.98 -7.91
N PHE A 13 -26.84 -6.20 -7.54
CA PHE A 13 -26.22 -5.69 -6.32
C PHE A 13 -25.16 -4.64 -6.69
N VAL A 14 -25.35 -3.41 -6.21
CA VAL A 14 -24.41 -2.31 -6.42
C VAL A 14 -23.77 -1.96 -5.09
N SER A 15 -22.45 -2.01 -5.03
CA SER A 15 -21.69 -1.74 -3.81
C SER A 15 -20.25 -1.31 -4.13
N HIS A 16 -19.69 -0.49 -3.26
CA HIS A 16 -18.25 -0.22 -3.23
C HIS A 16 -17.48 -1.26 -2.40
N ASN A 17 -18.18 -2.13 -1.65
CA ASN A 17 -17.57 -3.20 -0.88
C ASN A 17 -17.35 -4.42 -1.79
N LEU A 18 -16.13 -4.55 -2.33
CA LEU A 18 -15.77 -5.61 -3.27
C LEU A 18 -15.81 -7.01 -2.65
N ASP A 19 -15.59 -7.14 -1.33
CA ASP A 19 -15.76 -8.42 -0.64
C ASP A 19 -17.21 -8.88 -0.61
N ALA A 20 -18.14 -7.97 -0.35
CA ALA A 20 -19.57 -8.29 -0.44
C ALA A 20 -19.95 -8.70 -1.86
N VAL A 21 -19.44 -7.99 -2.88
CA VAL A 21 -19.66 -8.34 -4.30
C VAL A 21 -19.13 -9.74 -4.59
N ARG A 22 -17.90 -10.08 -4.16
CA ARG A 22 -17.29 -11.40 -4.37
C ARG A 22 -18.06 -12.54 -3.68
N ARG A 23 -18.60 -12.30 -2.49
CA ARG A 23 -19.34 -13.34 -1.73
C ARG A 23 -20.76 -13.54 -2.22
N LEU A 24 -21.40 -12.49 -2.74
CA LEU A 24 -22.82 -12.49 -3.04
C LEU A 24 -23.14 -12.65 -4.53
N CYS A 25 -22.21 -12.32 -5.42
CA CYS A 25 -22.40 -12.32 -6.86
C CYS A 25 -21.53 -13.35 -7.56
N SER A 26 -22.11 -14.13 -8.48
CA SER A 26 -21.36 -15.03 -9.37
C SER A 26 -20.79 -14.29 -10.59
N HIS A 27 -21.46 -13.23 -11.03
CA HIS A 27 -21.05 -12.39 -12.16
C HIS A 27 -21.02 -10.93 -11.74
N ALA A 28 -20.15 -10.14 -12.38
CA ALA A 28 -20.04 -8.72 -12.15
C ALA A 28 -19.97 -7.96 -13.48
N VAL A 29 -20.41 -6.70 -13.43
CA VAL A 29 -20.29 -5.73 -14.51
C VAL A 29 -19.50 -4.55 -13.97
N MET A 30 -18.42 -4.19 -14.64
CA MET A 30 -17.68 -2.96 -14.38
C MET A 30 -18.14 -1.89 -15.36
N LEU A 31 -18.53 -0.74 -14.82
CA LEU A 31 -18.91 0.43 -15.60
C LEU A 31 -17.82 1.50 -15.51
N GLU A 32 -17.45 2.08 -16.63
CA GLU A 32 -16.53 3.20 -16.72
C GLU A 32 -17.16 4.28 -17.61
N GLN A 33 -17.30 5.48 -17.09
CA GLN A 33 -17.94 6.61 -17.80
C GLN A 33 -19.29 6.24 -18.44
N GLY A 34 -20.10 5.43 -17.75
CA GLY A 34 -21.41 4.98 -18.20
C GLY A 34 -21.40 3.88 -19.28
N ARG A 35 -20.24 3.30 -19.60
CA ARG A 35 -20.08 2.18 -20.53
C ARG A 35 -19.63 0.92 -19.81
N VAL A 36 -20.01 -0.25 -20.34
CA VAL A 36 -19.53 -1.52 -19.83
C VAL A 36 -18.05 -1.67 -20.20
N ALA A 37 -17.18 -1.66 -19.19
CA ALA A 37 -15.74 -1.83 -19.34
C ALA A 37 -15.31 -3.30 -19.18
N ALA A 38 -16.00 -4.06 -18.33
CA ALA A 38 -15.84 -5.51 -18.20
C ALA A 38 -17.14 -6.18 -17.75
N LEU A 39 -17.34 -7.42 -18.19
CA LEU A 39 -18.46 -8.28 -17.82
C LEU A 39 -17.94 -9.72 -17.71
N GLY A 40 -18.29 -10.44 -16.66
CA GLY A 40 -17.91 -11.83 -16.50
C GLY A 40 -17.95 -12.31 -15.07
N ASP A 41 -17.16 -13.36 -14.80
CA ASP A 41 -16.98 -13.89 -13.46
C ASP A 41 -16.53 -12.80 -12.48
N THR A 42 -17.13 -12.80 -11.28
CA THR A 42 -16.89 -11.74 -10.28
C THR A 42 -15.43 -11.61 -9.89
N ALA A 43 -14.71 -12.74 -9.71
CA ALA A 43 -13.32 -12.70 -9.31
C ALA A 43 -12.45 -12.04 -10.39
N THR A 44 -12.70 -12.37 -11.66
CA THR A 44 -11.99 -11.81 -12.82
C THR A 44 -12.29 -10.32 -12.99
N VAL A 45 -13.55 -9.91 -12.91
CA VAL A 45 -13.95 -8.50 -13.07
C VAL A 45 -13.42 -7.65 -11.92
N VAL A 46 -13.50 -8.13 -10.68
CA VAL A 46 -12.95 -7.44 -9.50
C VAL A 46 -11.41 -7.33 -9.57
N ALA A 47 -10.71 -8.39 -9.99
CA ALA A 47 -9.27 -8.33 -10.22
C ALA A 47 -8.91 -7.32 -11.31
N GLY A 48 -9.68 -7.29 -12.42
CA GLY A 48 -9.52 -6.31 -13.50
C GLY A 48 -9.81 -4.88 -13.05
N TYR A 49 -10.82 -4.66 -12.22
CA TYR A 49 -11.12 -3.37 -11.59
C TYR A 49 -9.95 -2.90 -10.74
N LEU A 50 -9.49 -3.75 -9.81
CA LEU A 50 -8.35 -3.44 -8.93
C LEU A 50 -7.07 -3.20 -9.75
N SER A 51 -6.81 -3.94 -10.81
CA SER A 51 -5.60 -3.76 -11.64
C SER A 51 -5.62 -2.51 -12.54
N ARG A 52 -6.80 -2.03 -12.94
CA ARG A 52 -6.94 -0.82 -13.76
C ARG A 52 -6.87 0.47 -12.95
N GLU A 53 -7.42 0.46 -11.76
CA GLU A 53 -7.44 1.64 -10.88
C GLU A 53 -6.05 1.94 -10.32
N TYR A 54 -5.13 0.97 -10.37
CA TYR A 54 -3.87 1.04 -9.64
C TYR A 54 -2.67 0.79 -10.53
N ASN A 55 -1.87 1.82 -10.63
CA ASN A 55 -0.57 1.77 -11.28
C ASN A 55 0.38 0.88 -10.44
N ARG A 56 0.45 -0.43 -10.75
CA ARG A 56 1.38 -1.35 -10.10
C ARG A 56 2.70 -1.39 -10.86
N PRO A 57 3.68 -0.64 -10.42
CA PRO A 57 5.00 -0.71 -10.99
C PRO A 57 5.67 -2.04 -10.62
N PHE A 58 6.56 -2.51 -11.48
CA PHE A 58 7.37 -3.68 -11.16
C PHE A 58 8.44 -3.35 -10.12
N PRO A 59 8.79 -4.29 -9.21
CA PRO A 59 9.92 -4.14 -8.30
C PRO A 59 11.21 -3.77 -9.04
N GLY A 60 12.00 -2.87 -8.47
CA GLY A 60 13.22 -2.35 -9.09
C GLY A 60 13.01 -1.25 -10.13
N THR A 61 11.77 -0.96 -10.51
CA THR A 61 11.47 0.16 -11.43
C THR A 61 11.40 1.48 -10.66
N ARG A 62 11.96 2.54 -11.25
CA ARG A 62 11.83 3.90 -10.74
C ARG A 62 10.42 4.43 -11.02
N ILE A 63 9.70 4.79 -9.97
CA ILE A 63 8.32 5.27 -10.00
C ILE A 63 8.33 6.78 -9.80
N PRO A 64 8.09 7.60 -10.84
CA PRO A 64 8.02 9.05 -10.68
C PRO A 64 6.72 9.45 -9.96
N LEU A 65 6.81 10.43 -9.06
CA LEU A 65 5.70 10.91 -8.23
C LEU A 65 5.20 12.30 -8.63
N ALA A 66 5.58 12.79 -9.81
CA ALA A 66 5.20 14.14 -10.27
C ALA A 66 3.69 14.34 -10.39
N GLY A 67 2.92 13.28 -10.71
CA GLY A 67 1.45 13.31 -10.84
C GLY A 67 0.69 12.89 -9.59
N ALA A 68 1.36 12.57 -8.47
CA ALA A 68 0.70 12.11 -7.27
C ALA A 68 -0.08 13.25 -6.58
N ALA A 69 -1.31 12.95 -6.15
CA ALA A 69 -2.07 13.85 -5.27
C ALA A 69 -1.35 13.97 -3.92
N ARG A 70 -1.05 15.20 -3.52
CA ARG A 70 -0.25 15.45 -2.31
C ARG A 70 -0.74 16.67 -1.52
N THR A 71 -0.40 16.67 -0.25
CA THR A 71 -0.64 17.77 0.67
C THR A 71 0.67 18.07 1.40
N GLY A 72 0.89 19.32 1.79
CA GLY A 72 2.07 19.73 2.53
C GLY A 72 2.62 21.07 2.04
N THR A 73 3.66 21.57 2.71
CA THR A 73 4.30 22.86 2.42
C THR A 73 5.11 22.81 1.13
N GLY A 74 5.58 21.62 0.75
CA GLY A 74 6.45 21.42 -0.41
C GLY A 74 7.91 21.82 -0.20
N ALA A 75 8.31 22.19 1.01
CA ALA A 75 9.68 22.55 1.33
C ALA A 75 10.69 21.41 1.12
N ALA A 76 10.23 20.18 1.26
CA ALA A 76 10.89 18.98 0.77
C ALA A 76 9.83 18.06 0.15
N ARG A 77 10.15 17.37 -0.96
CA ARG A 77 9.17 16.57 -1.72
C ARG A 77 9.76 15.27 -2.21
N PHE A 78 8.98 14.21 -2.13
CA PHE A 78 9.28 12.96 -2.82
C PHE A 78 9.16 13.15 -4.33
N THR A 79 10.20 12.81 -5.07
CA THR A 79 10.24 12.92 -6.54
C THR A 79 10.07 11.58 -7.22
N ALA A 80 10.62 10.52 -6.62
CA ALA A 80 10.44 9.15 -7.09
C ALA A 80 10.65 8.13 -5.97
N VAL A 81 10.20 6.90 -6.20
CA VAL A 81 10.44 5.74 -5.36
C VAL A 81 10.87 4.56 -6.22
N THR A 82 11.79 3.75 -5.70
CA THR A 82 12.06 2.40 -6.20
C THR A 82 11.92 1.44 -5.04
N TYR A 83 11.16 0.33 -5.21
CA TYR A 83 11.03 -0.68 -4.16
C TYR A 83 11.57 -2.03 -4.60
N ARG A 84 11.99 -2.86 -3.64
CA ARG A 84 12.57 -4.20 -3.85
C ARG A 84 12.24 -5.12 -2.68
N ASP A 85 12.41 -6.41 -2.89
CA ASP A 85 12.28 -7.48 -1.89
C ASP A 85 13.41 -7.54 -0.84
N GLY A 86 14.19 -6.46 -0.69
CA GLY A 86 15.30 -6.37 0.27
C GLY A 86 16.57 -7.10 -0.16
N GLY A 87 16.74 -7.39 -1.44
CA GLY A 87 18.01 -7.86 -2.00
C GLY A 87 18.06 -9.35 -2.37
N ARG A 88 16.93 -10.04 -2.37
CA ARG A 88 16.86 -11.46 -2.78
C ARG A 88 16.47 -11.68 -4.24
N GLY A 89 16.21 -10.61 -4.99
CA GLY A 89 15.84 -10.71 -6.41
C GLY A 89 15.02 -9.53 -6.93
N THR A 90 14.44 -9.72 -8.10
CA THR A 90 13.53 -8.77 -8.76
C THR A 90 12.06 -9.13 -8.54
N GLY A 91 11.77 -9.99 -7.56
CA GLY A 91 10.42 -10.44 -7.24
C GLY A 91 9.65 -9.44 -6.38
N ASN A 92 8.35 -9.67 -6.26
CA ASN A 92 7.51 -8.93 -5.32
C ASN A 92 7.97 -9.17 -3.88
N PRO A 93 7.88 -8.17 -2.97
CA PRO A 93 8.06 -8.41 -1.56
C PRO A 93 7.09 -9.51 -1.10
N CYS A 94 7.48 -10.31 -0.12
CA CYS A 94 6.66 -11.41 0.36
C CYS A 94 6.30 -11.24 1.84
N SER A 95 5.22 -11.91 2.24
CA SER A 95 4.84 -12.05 3.64
C SER A 95 6.03 -12.58 4.45
N GLU A 96 6.27 -12.02 5.63
CA GLU A 96 7.41 -12.27 6.51
C GLU A 96 8.80 -11.96 5.87
N GLY A 97 8.81 -11.44 4.65
CA GLY A 97 10.02 -11.01 3.95
C GLY A 97 10.32 -9.52 4.10
N PRO A 98 11.53 -9.10 3.73
CA PRO A 98 11.92 -7.70 3.79
C PRO A 98 11.30 -6.88 2.66
N LEU A 99 11.15 -5.57 2.91
CA LEU A 99 10.85 -4.57 1.92
C LEU A 99 11.86 -3.44 2.01
N GLU A 100 12.49 -3.10 0.89
CA GLU A 100 13.40 -1.96 0.77
C GLU A 100 12.81 -0.93 -0.19
N MET A 101 12.82 0.33 0.22
CA MET A 101 12.40 1.46 -0.60
C MET A 101 13.50 2.50 -0.69
N ALA A 102 13.97 2.79 -1.89
CA ALA A 102 14.83 3.93 -2.18
C ALA A 102 13.93 5.13 -2.53
N LEU A 103 13.98 6.15 -1.70
CA LEU A 103 13.17 7.36 -1.78
C LEU A 103 14.04 8.50 -2.33
N GLU A 104 13.64 9.07 -3.45
CA GLU A 104 14.26 10.28 -3.99
C GLU A 104 13.49 11.49 -3.47
N ILE A 105 14.20 12.45 -2.89
CA ILE A 105 13.61 13.61 -2.23
C ILE A 105 14.35 14.87 -2.68
N GLU A 106 13.60 15.85 -3.16
CA GLU A 106 14.11 17.19 -3.44
C GLU A 106 13.82 18.09 -2.25
N SER A 107 14.83 18.83 -1.75
CA SER A 107 14.69 19.77 -0.64
C SER A 107 15.18 21.16 -1.04
N ASP A 108 14.42 22.19 -0.65
CA ASP A 108 14.77 23.60 -0.93
C ASP A 108 15.94 24.13 -0.07
N ALA A 109 16.22 23.46 1.06
CA ALA A 109 17.26 23.81 2.02
C ALA A 109 17.83 22.60 2.74
N LEU A 110 18.92 22.79 3.50
CA LEU A 110 19.39 21.82 4.49
C LEU A 110 18.31 21.65 5.56
N ARG A 111 17.88 20.40 5.81
CA ARG A 111 16.82 20.05 6.79
C ARG A 111 17.17 18.81 7.58
N GLU A 112 16.86 18.83 8.85
CA GLU A 112 16.82 17.64 9.69
C GLU A 112 15.38 17.16 9.81
N VAL A 113 15.08 16.00 9.25
CA VAL A 113 13.75 15.42 9.20
C VAL A 113 13.67 14.29 10.23
N ARG A 114 12.78 14.39 11.19
CA ARG A 114 12.60 13.38 12.24
C ARG A 114 11.54 12.33 11.89
N SER A 115 10.58 12.67 11.04
CA SER A 115 9.51 11.77 10.63
C SER A 115 9.53 11.64 9.12
N LEU A 116 10.16 10.59 8.64
CA LEU A 116 10.07 10.08 7.29
C LEU A 116 9.42 8.72 7.38
N ALA A 117 8.25 8.57 6.77
CA ALA A 117 7.52 7.33 6.85
C ALA A 117 7.09 6.81 5.47
N VAL A 118 7.10 5.49 5.38
CA VAL A 118 6.36 4.70 4.39
C VAL A 118 5.27 3.98 5.15
N PHE A 119 4.05 4.09 4.68
CA PHE A 119 2.93 3.35 5.26
C PHE A 119 2.20 2.54 4.18
N LEU A 120 1.63 1.43 4.61
CA LEU A 120 0.84 0.57 3.76
C LEU A 120 -0.62 0.60 4.23
N THR A 121 -1.51 0.73 3.25
CA THR A 121 -2.95 0.76 3.47
C THR A 121 -3.57 -0.38 2.67
N GLU A 122 -4.46 -1.13 3.29
CA GLU A 122 -5.22 -2.14 2.58
C GLU A 122 -6.26 -1.49 1.64
N PRO A 123 -6.83 -2.21 0.66
CA PRO A 123 -7.70 -1.61 -0.37
C PRO A 123 -8.91 -0.83 0.17
N TYR A 124 -9.35 -1.12 1.40
CA TYR A 124 -10.51 -0.46 2.04
C TYR A 124 -10.14 0.77 2.85
N GLY A 125 -8.86 1.17 2.85
CA GLY A 125 -8.39 2.41 3.47
C GLY A 125 -7.82 2.25 4.89
N THR A 126 -7.76 1.04 5.45
CA THR A 126 -7.14 0.83 6.75
C THR A 126 -5.62 0.84 6.63
N LYS A 127 -4.94 1.71 7.38
CA LYS A 127 -3.49 1.72 7.46
C LYS A 127 -3.04 0.52 8.30
N VAL A 128 -2.34 -0.43 7.68
CA VAL A 128 -1.93 -1.70 8.30
C VAL A 128 -0.46 -1.73 8.70
N LEU A 129 0.35 -0.82 8.15
CA LEU A 129 1.76 -0.68 8.49
C LEU A 129 2.15 0.79 8.43
N ASN A 130 2.96 1.24 9.39
CA ASN A 130 3.58 2.57 9.39
C ASN A 130 5.05 2.43 9.81
N ALA A 131 5.95 2.45 8.83
CA ALA A 131 7.39 2.45 9.05
C ALA A 131 7.89 3.89 9.08
N ASP A 132 7.99 4.46 10.28
CA ASP A 132 8.37 5.85 10.53
C ASP A 132 9.70 5.93 11.28
N THR A 133 10.62 6.76 10.79
CA THR A 133 11.91 7.03 11.45
C THR A 133 11.73 7.60 12.85
N LEU A 134 10.61 8.27 13.12
CA LEU A 134 10.29 8.82 14.45
C LEU A 134 10.36 7.76 15.55
N HIS A 135 9.90 6.54 15.28
CA HIS A 135 9.93 5.43 16.23
C HIS A 135 11.35 4.87 16.49
N THR A 136 12.29 5.19 15.62
CA THR A 136 13.70 4.76 15.79
C THR A 136 14.55 5.77 16.55
N GLY A 137 14.03 6.96 16.81
CA GLY A 137 14.75 8.07 17.38
C GLY A 137 15.84 8.64 16.44
N ARG A 138 15.88 8.24 15.18
CA ARG A 138 16.84 8.69 14.17
C ARG A 138 16.23 9.78 13.31
N SER A 139 17.03 10.79 12.99
CA SER A 139 16.70 11.81 11.99
C SER A 139 17.37 11.53 10.66
N VAL A 140 16.81 12.09 9.61
CA VAL A 140 17.37 12.09 8.25
C VAL A 140 17.77 13.50 7.90
N THR A 141 19.03 13.70 7.53
CA THR A 141 19.53 15.00 7.05
C THR A 141 19.36 15.08 5.53
N LEU A 142 18.53 16.01 5.07
CA LEU A 142 18.39 16.34 3.66
C LEU A 142 19.26 17.55 3.33
N GLN A 143 20.10 17.41 2.31
CA GLN A 143 20.82 18.55 1.72
C GLN A 143 19.87 19.33 0.80
N ARG A 144 20.23 20.59 0.53
CA ARG A 144 19.56 21.34 -0.53
C ARG A 144 19.74 20.63 -1.87
N GLY A 145 18.67 20.46 -2.63
CA GLY A 145 18.64 19.74 -3.89
C GLY A 145 18.24 18.28 -3.72
N SER A 146 18.74 17.42 -4.58
CA SER A 146 18.35 16.01 -4.66
C SER A 146 19.01 15.17 -3.57
N ASN A 147 18.22 14.33 -2.92
CA ASN A 147 18.65 13.40 -1.87
C ASN A 147 18.10 12.01 -2.18
N GLN A 148 18.81 10.99 -1.71
CA GLN A 148 18.35 9.60 -1.75
C GLN A 148 18.39 9.01 -0.34
N VAL A 149 17.29 8.45 0.10
CA VAL A 149 17.16 7.78 1.40
C VAL A 149 16.67 6.35 1.18
N ILE A 150 17.33 5.39 1.79
CA ILE A 150 16.89 3.99 1.75
C ILE A 150 16.21 3.66 3.07
N LEU A 151 14.91 3.31 3.00
CA LEU A 151 14.15 2.80 4.13
C LEU A 151 13.99 1.29 3.96
N ARG A 152 14.36 0.54 5.00
CA ARG A 152 14.23 -0.91 5.01
C ARG A 152 13.30 -1.36 6.12
N ILE A 153 12.31 -2.13 5.76
CA ILE A 153 11.42 -2.86 6.67
C ILE A 153 11.93 -4.30 6.71
N PRO A 154 12.43 -4.79 7.86
CA PRO A 154 13.10 -6.10 7.93
C PRO A 154 12.16 -7.28 7.62
N ALA A 155 10.90 -7.17 8.01
CA ALA A 155 9.88 -8.18 7.76
C ALA A 155 8.50 -7.53 7.59
N LEU A 156 7.78 -7.94 6.55
CA LEU A 156 6.41 -7.56 6.30
C LEU A 156 5.48 -8.57 6.99
N HIS A 157 5.02 -8.26 8.18
CA HIS A 157 4.03 -9.07 8.91
C HIS A 157 2.62 -8.86 8.37
N LEU A 158 2.48 -9.06 7.05
CA LEU A 158 1.23 -8.86 6.30
C LEU A 158 0.86 -10.13 5.55
N ILE A 159 -0.42 -10.42 5.46
CA ILE A 159 -0.90 -11.50 4.59
C ILE A 159 -0.63 -11.15 3.11
N PRO A 160 -0.50 -12.16 2.22
CA PRO A 160 -0.41 -11.93 0.79
C PRO A 160 -1.59 -11.11 0.28
N GLY A 161 -1.31 -10.11 -0.53
CA GLY A 161 -2.34 -9.20 -1.02
C GLY A 161 -1.76 -7.94 -1.66
N VAL A 162 -2.67 -7.04 -2.03
CA VAL A 162 -2.32 -5.76 -2.63
C VAL A 162 -2.46 -4.66 -1.59
N TYR A 163 -1.46 -3.80 -1.51
CA TYR A 163 -1.39 -2.71 -0.55
C TYR A 163 -1.03 -1.41 -1.26
N ARG A 164 -1.68 -0.32 -0.86
CA ARG A 164 -1.32 1.03 -1.32
C ARG A 164 -0.16 1.55 -0.50
N VAL A 165 0.81 2.13 -1.17
CA VAL A 165 1.95 2.79 -0.55
C VAL A 165 1.64 4.27 -0.37
N GLY A 166 1.69 4.74 0.86
CA GLY A 166 1.67 6.15 1.17
C GLY A 166 3.01 6.62 1.72
N LEU A 167 3.27 7.92 1.58
CA LEU A 167 4.54 8.55 1.94
C LEU A 167 4.29 9.77 2.83
N TRP A 168 5.13 9.93 3.82
CA TRP A 168 5.09 11.03 4.76
C TRP A 168 6.49 11.59 5.03
N LEU A 169 6.60 12.92 5.02
CA LEU A 169 7.84 13.64 5.29
C LEU A 169 7.54 14.87 6.13
N ALA A 170 8.05 14.92 7.36
CA ALA A 170 7.74 16.02 8.27
C ALA A 170 8.82 16.25 9.33
N ASP A 171 8.84 17.47 9.87
CA ASP A 171 9.35 17.71 11.21
C ASP A 171 8.17 17.57 12.19
N PRO A 172 8.23 16.66 13.17
CA PRO A 172 7.12 16.43 14.12
C PRO A 172 6.79 17.64 14.98
N VAL A 173 7.71 18.56 15.16
CA VAL A 173 7.46 19.82 15.91
C VAL A 173 6.53 20.74 15.10
N GLN A 174 6.61 20.70 13.78
CA GLN A 174 5.79 21.52 12.87
C GLN A 174 4.58 20.78 12.33
N ALA A 175 4.62 19.45 12.25
CA ALA A 175 3.60 18.62 11.65
C ALA A 175 2.57 18.10 12.66
N GLN A 176 1.91 18.99 13.37
CA GLN A 176 0.73 18.63 14.18
C GLN A 176 -0.52 18.36 13.30
N SER A 177 -0.41 18.61 11.99
CA SER A 177 -1.44 18.37 11.00
C SER A 177 -0.82 17.93 9.67
N ILE A 178 -1.61 17.28 8.82
CA ILE A 178 -1.19 16.87 7.47
C ILE A 178 -0.73 18.09 6.64
N SER A 179 -1.38 19.25 6.80
CA SER A 179 -0.99 20.48 6.10
C SER A 179 0.35 21.07 6.56
N GLY A 180 0.83 20.73 7.76
CA GLY A 180 2.12 21.13 8.29
C GLY A 180 3.28 20.23 7.87
N ALA A 181 3.01 19.08 7.28
CA ALA A 181 4.03 18.21 6.71
C ALA A 181 4.81 18.90 5.58
N TYR A 182 6.01 18.45 5.30
CA TYR A 182 6.72 18.88 4.09
C TYR A 182 6.07 18.28 2.84
N ASP A 183 5.78 16.97 2.89
CA ASP A 183 5.09 16.25 1.81
C ASP A 183 4.31 15.05 2.38
N TYR A 184 3.07 14.92 1.97
CA TYR A 184 2.19 13.80 2.27
C TYR A 184 1.52 13.31 0.99
N ILE A 185 1.70 12.03 0.69
CA ILE A 185 1.06 11.33 -0.41
C ILE A 185 0.31 10.14 0.20
N GLU A 186 -1.01 10.20 0.20
CA GLU A 186 -1.85 9.17 0.78
C GLU A 186 -1.78 7.85 0.01
N SER A 187 -1.73 7.96 -1.33
CA SER A 187 -1.65 6.82 -2.24
C SER A 187 -0.73 7.17 -3.40
N ALA A 188 0.52 6.73 -3.32
CA ALA A 188 1.54 6.96 -4.34
C ALA A 188 1.46 5.92 -5.47
N PHE A 189 1.38 4.65 -5.10
CA PHE A 189 1.28 3.49 -5.99
C PHE A 189 0.87 2.27 -5.17
N GLU A 190 0.70 1.12 -5.85
CA GLU A 190 0.44 -0.15 -5.18
C GLU A 190 1.60 -1.12 -5.30
N ILE A 191 1.73 -1.97 -4.27
CA ILE A 191 2.61 -3.12 -4.29
C ILE A 191 1.80 -4.40 -4.06
N GLU A 192 2.27 -5.50 -4.61
CA GLU A 192 1.79 -6.83 -4.28
C GLU A 192 2.75 -7.48 -3.29
N VAL A 193 2.21 -7.91 -2.14
CA VAL A 193 2.93 -8.77 -1.19
C VAL A 193 2.59 -10.20 -1.54
N ALA A 194 3.58 -10.94 -2.01
CA ALA A 194 3.44 -12.35 -2.39
C ALA A 194 3.38 -13.27 -1.15
N ALA A 195 2.95 -14.50 -1.33
CA ALA A 195 3.03 -15.51 -0.30
C ALA A 195 4.49 -15.83 0.02
N GLY A 196 4.88 -15.77 1.29
CA GLY A 196 6.17 -16.23 1.77
C GLY A 196 6.28 -17.76 1.77
N VAL A 197 7.49 -18.27 1.95
CA VAL A 197 7.71 -19.73 2.10
C VAL A 197 7.02 -20.20 3.38
N GLY A 198 6.04 -21.10 3.25
CA GLY A 198 5.28 -21.64 4.38
C GLY A 198 4.05 -20.79 4.78
N ALA A 199 3.71 -19.75 4.01
CA ALA A 199 2.50 -18.98 4.25
C ALA A 199 1.23 -19.84 4.12
N ILE A 200 0.46 -19.94 5.19
CA ILE A 200 -0.82 -20.67 5.21
C ILE A 200 -1.89 -19.70 4.68
N SER A 201 -2.46 -20.01 3.52
CA SER A 201 -3.62 -19.29 3.03
C SER A 201 -4.86 -19.70 3.84
N GLY A 202 -5.57 -18.73 4.42
CA GLY A 202 -6.86 -19.01 5.09
C GLY A 202 -6.97 -18.55 6.55
N ALA A 203 -5.89 -18.10 7.18
CA ALA A 203 -6.01 -17.42 8.46
C ALA A 203 -6.67 -16.05 8.25
N GLY A 204 -7.75 -15.78 8.96
CA GLY A 204 -8.37 -14.45 8.98
C GLY A 204 -7.39 -13.43 9.57
N GLY A 205 -7.49 -12.17 9.11
CA GLY A 205 -6.63 -11.07 9.56
C GLY A 205 -5.80 -10.49 8.44
N ILE A 206 -5.20 -9.32 8.69
CA ILE A 206 -4.36 -8.58 7.72
C ILE A 206 -2.89 -8.64 8.14
N VAL A 207 -2.66 -8.79 9.45
CA VAL A 207 -1.32 -8.84 10.06
C VAL A 207 -1.07 -10.24 10.58
N THR A 208 0.15 -10.74 10.36
CA THR A 208 0.65 -12.00 10.90
C THR A 208 1.58 -11.74 12.09
N CYS A 209 1.62 -12.64 13.05
CA CYS A 209 2.60 -12.60 14.13
C CYS A 209 3.08 -14.01 14.45
N GLY A 210 4.35 -14.12 14.84
CA GLY A 210 4.89 -15.37 15.35
C GLY A 210 4.20 -15.76 16.66
N VAL A 211 3.94 -17.06 16.84
CA VAL A 211 3.37 -17.62 18.05
C VAL A 211 4.32 -18.69 18.59
N GLU A 212 4.65 -18.60 19.86
CA GLU A 212 5.36 -19.66 20.59
C GLU A 212 4.35 -20.46 21.42
N ILE A 213 4.44 -21.78 21.34
CA ILE A 213 3.64 -22.69 22.16
C ILE A 213 4.50 -23.05 23.36
N ALA A 214 4.10 -22.57 24.57
CA ALA A 214 4.67 -23.04 25.82
C ALA A 214 3.81 -24.21 26.34
N GLU A 215 4.39 -25.41 26.47
CA GLU A 215 3.74 -26.51 27.18
C GLU A 215 3.69 -26.17 28.67
N LEU A 216 2.50 -26.25 29.26
CA LEU A 216 2.35 -26.12 30.70
C LEU A 216 2.89 -27.39 31.37
N PRO A 217 3.69 -27.28 32.44
CA PRO A 217 4.25 -28.41 33.18
C PRO A 217 3.19 -29.28 33.84
#